data_2be92c2f2c6d6a10cbabe8e3d186f9fd
#
_entry.id   2be92c2f2c6d6a10cbabe8e3d186f9fd
#
_cell.length_a   1.000
_cell.length_b   1.000
_cell.length_c   1.000
_cell.angle_alpha   90.00
_cell.angle_beta   90.00
_cell.angle_gamma   90.00
#
_symmetry.space_group_name_H-M   'P 1'
#
loop_
_entity.id
_entity.type
_entity.pdbx_description
1 polymer ?
#
loop_
_entity_poly.entity_id
_entity_poly.type
_entity_poly.pdbx_seq_one_letter_code
_entity_poly.pdbx_strand_id
1 'polypeptide(L)'
;MRISIKYLSAAIIFIGFASSCSTSKLLKSELNPHDLEDIQLFHPVSKFYHIDKGNRLEFNDSLSRISKLLLLDILRQNQTLPWGEEIVAEDGYAQEVLNDEITLLFHQTANSKSKNLHQVVIPPMITSLLAENGKRFGILTATTGFNRRKGNYGGQILKGIGIGVLTMGMYYPVPIKANSFVEVIIVDNNTK
;
A
#
# COMPACT_ATOMS: atom_id res chain seq x y z
N MET A 1 -41.72 27.41 8.45
CA MET A 1 -41.07 26.80 7.31
C MET A 1 -41.02 25.28 7.54
N ARG A 2 -41.89 24.49 6.89
CA ARG A 2 -41.95 23.04 7.07
C ARG A 2 -41.02 22.40 6.03
N ILE A 3 -39.83 22.00 6.48
CA ILE A 3 -38.93 21.21 5.62
C ILE A 3 -39.56 19.82 5.48
N SER A 4 -39.88 19.47 4.21
CA SER A 4 -40.55 18.18 3.92
C SER A 4 -39.59 17.04 4.25
N ILE A 5 -40.06 16.06 5.02
CA ILE A 5 -39.30 14.84 5.43
C ILE A 5 -38.65 14.14 4.23
N LYS A 6 -39.22 14.28 3.01
CA LYS A 6 -38.68 13.75 1.75
C LYS A 6 -37.31 14.31 1.37
N TYR A 7 -37.02 15.58 1.72
CA TYR A 7 -35.71 16.20 1.43
C TYR A 7 -34.67 15.83 2.48
N LEU A 8 -35.10 15.55 3.70
CA LEU A 8 -34.23 15.12 4.77
C LEU A 8 -33.68 13.71 4.52
N SER A 9 -34.53 12.77 4.05
CA SER A 9 -34.10 11.41 3.70
C SER A 9 -33.17 11.37 2.48
N ALA A 10 -33.41 12.23 1.48
CA ALA A 10 -32.53 12.35 0.31
C ALA A 10 -31.15 12.91 0.69
N ALA A 11 -31.08 13.89 1.59
CA ALA A 11 -29.82 14.46 2.09
C ALA A 11 -28.98 13.44 2.88
N ILE A 12 -29.63 12.62 3.70
CA ILE A 12 -28.93 11.55 4.48
C ILE A 12 -28.34 10.48 3.56
N ILE A 13 -29.04 10.11 2.50
CA ILE A 13 -28.56 9.15 1.50
C ILE A 13 -27.34 9.73 0.75
N PHE A 14 -27.36 11.01 0.40
CA PHE A 14 -26.27 11.67 -0.33
C PHE A 14 -24.97 11.79 0.51
N ILE A 15 -25.09 12.02 1.82
CA ILE A 15 -23.95 12.08 2.75
C ILE A 15 -23.31 10.70 2.91
N GLY A 16 -24.09 9.61 2.85
CA GLY A 16 -23.58 8.23 2.94
C GLY A 16 -22.69 7.80 1.76
N PHE A 17 -22.85 8.40 0.57
CA PHE A 17 -22.03 8.07 -0.59
C PHE A 17 -20.71 8.86 -0.68
N ALA A 18 -20.55 9.93 0.10
CA ALA A 18 -19.34 10.76 0.10
C ALA A 18 -18.22 10.20 0.98
N SER A 19 -18.44 9.14 1.75
CA SER A 19 -17.44 8.53 2.63
C SER A 19 -16.69 7.37 1.99
N SER A 20 -16.30 7.49 0.71
CA SER A 20 -15.21 6.69 0.14
C SER A 20 -13.89 7.20 0.72
N CYS A 21 -13.63 6.91 1.98
CA CYS A 21 -12.37 7.25 2.63
C CYS A 21 -11.25 6.38 2.07
N SER A 22 -10.47 6.92 1.15
CA SER A 22 -9.11 6.46 0.98
C SER A 22 -8.34 6.95 2.22
N THR A 23 -7.97 6.05 3.12
CA THR A 23 -7.12 6.39 4.25
C THR A 23 -5.68 6.45 3.75
N SER A 24 -5.17 7.65 3.48
CA SER A 24 -3.75 7.85 3.29
C SER A 24 -3.11 8.17 4.64
N LYS A 25 -2.18 7.34 5.08
CA LYS A 25 -1.33 7.63 6.24
C LYS A 25 -0.05 8.27 5.71
N LEU A 26 0.07 9.58 5.83
CA LEU A 26 1.28 10.29 5.51
C LEU A 26 2.18 10.36 6.75
N LEU A 27 3.34 9.73 6.70
CA LEU A 27 4.39 9.88 7.69
C LEU A 27 5.32 11.00 7.19
N LYS A 28 5.31 12.15 7.84
CA LYS A 28 6.14 13.30 7.46
C LYS A 28 7.55 13.12 8.01
N SER A 29 8.54 13.32 7.15
CA SER A 29 9.93 13.55 7.51
C SER A 29 10.21 15.05 7.58
N GLU A 30 11.36 15.43 8.13
CA GLU A 30 11.84 16.83 8.16
C GLU A 30 12.49 17.25 6.81
N LEU A 31 12.59 16.34 5.84
CA LEU A 31 13.15 16.61 4.51
C LEU A 31 12.24 17.57 3.74
N ASN A 32 12.87 18.62 3.20
CA ASN A 32 12.18 19.49 2.27
C ASN A 32 12.07 18.79 0.90
N PRO A 33 10.89 18.74 0.26
CA PRO A 33 10.73 18.16 -1.06
C PRO A 33 11.64 18.74 -2.14
N HIS A 34 12.07 20.00 -1.99
CA HIS A 34 13.02 20.65 -2.89
C HIS A 34 14.47 20.12 -2.79
N ASP A 35 14.78 19.44 -1.69
CA ASP A 35 16.10 18.84 -1.48
C ASP A 35 16.22 17.43 -2.10
N LEU A 36 15.11 16.93 -2.64
CA LEU A 36 15.03 15.62 -3.28
C LEU A 36 15.51 15.71 -4.73
N GLU A 37 16.80 15.72 -4.91
CA GLU A 37 17.46 15.66 -6.22
C GLU A 37 18.00 14.24 -6.44
N ASP A 38 17.98 13.78 -7.70
CA ASP A 38 18.64 12.54 -8.14
C ASP A 38 18.22 11.28 -7.34
N ILE A 39 16.90 11.03 -7.29
CA ILE A 39 16.32 9.90 -6.57
C ILE A 39 16.51 8.61 -7.37
N GLN A 40 17.03 7.58 -6.72
CA GLN A 40 17.16 6.25 -7.30
C GLN A 40 15.88 5.43 -7.08
N LEU A 41 15.35 4.84 -8.15
CA LEU A 41 14.20 3.95 -8.08
C LEU A 41 14.65 2.52 -7.81
N PHE A 42 14.17 1.91 -6.74
CA PHE A 42 14.30 0.47 -6.50
C PHE A 42 13.17 -0.30 -7.17
N HIS A 43 13.49 -1.51 -7.59
CA HIS A 43 12.48 -2.40 -8.17
C HIS A 43 11.32 -2.64 -7.20
N PRO A 44 10.05 -2.40 -7.59
CA PRO A 44 8.91 -2.51 -6.68
C PRO A 44 8.72 -3.92 -6.14
N VAL A 45 8.31 -4.01 -4.87
CA VAL A 45 7.86 -5.26 -4.27
C VAL A 45 6.34 -5.38 -4.39
N SER A 46 5.85 -6.56 -4.77
CA SER A 46 4.42 -6.79 -4.91
C SER A 46 4.02 -8.14 -4.31
N LYS A 47 3.05 -8.13 -3.39
CA LYS A 47 2.51 -9.34 -2.74
C LYS A 47 0.99 -9.34 -2.81
N PHE A 48 0.43 -10.06 -3.78
CA PHE A 48 -1.01 -10.23 -3.94
C PHE A 48 -1.45 -11.64 -3.59
N TYR A 49 -2.63 -11.71 -3.02
CA TYR A 49 -3.26 -12.96 -2.59
C TYR A 49 -4.58 -13.18 -3.28
N HIS A 50 -4.94 -14.43 -3.45
CA HIS A 50 -6.26 -14.83 -3.89
C HIS A 50 -7.02 -15.50 -2.74
N ILE A 51 -8.31 -15.21 -2.62
CA ILE A 51 -9.19 -15.87 -1.66
C ILE A 51 -10.20 -16.70 -2.46
N ASP A 52 -9.91 -17.98 -2.63
CA ASP A 52 -10.78 -18.91 -3.36
C ASP A 52 -11.94 -19.37 -2.48
N LYS A 53 -11.68 -19.75 -1.23
CA LYS A 53 -12.68 -20.33 -0.33
C LYS A 53 -12.58 -19.76 1.09
N GLY A 54 -13.71 -19.35 1.64
CA GLY A 54 -13.74 -18.77 2.99
C GLY A 54 -12.93 -17.47 3.09
N ASN A 55 -11.94 -17.43 4.00
CA ASN A 55 -11.02 -16.28 4.22
C ASN A 55 -9.55 -16.68 4.09
N ARG A 56 -9.27 -17.85 3.52
CA ARG A 56 -7.90 -18.31 3.33
C ARG A 56 -7.25 -17.51 2.22
N LEU A 57 -6.16 -16.83 2.57
CA LEU A 57 -5.29 -16.12 1.64
C LEU A 57 -4.32 -17.12 1.02
N GLU A 58 -4.28 -17.19 -0.30
CA GLU A 58 -3.33 -17.96 -1.07
C GLU A 58 -2.52 -16.99 -1.93
N PHE A 59 -1.20 -17.07 -1.83
CA PHE A 59 -0.32 -16.20 -2.62
C PHE A 59 -0.55 -16.42 -4.11
N ASN A 60 -0.63 -15.32 -4.87
CA ASN A 60 -0.85 -15.36 -6.32
C ASN A 60 0.26 -14.63 -7.04
N ASP A 61 1.20 -15.40 -7.57
CA ASP A 61 2.36 -14.89 -8.28
C ASP A 61 1.99 -14.08 -9.53
N SER A 62 1.02 -14.56 -10.31
CA SER A 62 0.57 -13.85 -11.52
C SER A 62 0.01 -12.46 -11.21
N LEU A 63 -0.84 -12.33 -10.19
CA LEU A 63 -1.38 -11.04 -9.77
C LEU A 63 -0.27 -10.14 -9.20
N SER A 64 0.65 -10.69 -8.42
CA SER A 64 1.80 -9.96 -7.89
C SER A 64 2.66 -9.40 -9.01
N ARG A 65 2.99 -10.22 -10.01
CA ARG A 65 3.77 -9.80 -11.18
C ARG A 65 3.06 -8.71 -12.00
N ILE A 66 1.77 -8.88 -12.28
CA ILE A 66 0.99 -7.86 -13.03
C ILE A 66 0.96 -6.55 -12.25
N SER A 67 0.67 -6.59 -10.94
CA SER A 67 0.63 -5.39 -10.10
C SER A 67 1.98 -4.67 -10.05
N LYS A 68 3.08 -5.41 -9.97
CA LYS A 68 4.43 -4.89 -10.02
C LYS A 68 4.73 -4.16 -11.34
N LEU A 69 4.39 -4.78 -12.47
CA LEU A 69 4.60 -4.18 -13.80
C LEU A 69 3.76 -2.92 -13.99
N LEU A 70 2.50 -2.93 -13.54
CA LEU A 70 1.64 -1.75 -13.60
C LEU A 70 2.19 -0.60 -12.74
N LEU A 71 2.68 -0.90 -11.54
CA LEU A 71 3.28 0.12 -10.69
C LEU A 71 4.55 0.71 -11.33
N LEU A 72 5.42 -0.12 -11.88
CA LEU A 72 6.60 0.32 -12.62
C LEU A 72 6.25 1.24 -13.79
N ASP A 73 5.24 0.86 -14.57
CA ASP A 73 4.79 1.65 -15.70
C ASP A 73 4.28 3.03 -15.25
N ILE A 74 3.47 3.09 -14.19
CA ILE A 74 2.97 4.34 -13.60
C ILE A 74 4.14 5.21 -13.11
N LEU A 75 5.11 4.63 -12.42
CA LEU A 75 6.28 5.35 -11.93
C LEU A 75 7.10 5.93 -13.08
N ARG A 76 7.38 5.14 -14.13
CA ARG A 76 8.15 5.57 -15.29
C ARG A 76 7.44 6.64 -16.14
N GLN A 77 6.12 6.62 -16.20
CA GLN A 77 5.33 7.62 -16.90
C GLN A 77 5.25 8.96 -16.15
N ASN A 78 5.53 8.96 -14.85
CA ASN A 78 5.50 10.16 -14.05
C ASN A 78 6.82 10.94 -14.17
N GLN A 79 6.86 11.90 -15.10
CA GLN A 79 8.04 12.71 -15.39
C GLN A 79 8.26 13.88 -14.42
N THR A 80 7.41 14.03 -13.41
CA THR A 80 7.51 15.15 -12.45
C THR A 80 8.63 14.97 -11.43
N LEU A 81 9.12 13.75 -11.26
CA LEU A 81 10.22 13.45 -10.34
C LEU A 81 11.47 13.06 -11.13
N PRO A 82 12.66 13.53 -10.70
CA PRO A 82 13.93 13.22 -11.36
C PRO A 82 14.36 11.79 -11.00
N TRP A 83 13.69 10.80 -11.60
CA TRP A 83 14.05 9.39 -11.42
C TRP A 83 15.39 9.09 -12.08
N GLY A 84 16.30 8.45 -11.34
CA GLY A 84 17.44 7.76 -11.93
C GLY A 84 17.04 6.42 -12.58
N GLU A 85 18.02 5.70 -13.07
CA GLU A 85 17.82 4.33 -13.54
C GLU A 85 17.31 3.44 -12.41
N GLU A 86 16.55 2.39 -12.78
CA GLU A 86 16.02 1.44 -11.81
C GLU A 86 17.15 0.55 -11.27
N ILE A 87 17.28 0.45 -9.95
CA ILE A 87 18.14 -0.53 -9.30
C ILE A 87 17.46 -1.89 -9.31
N VAL A 88 18.12 -2.84 -9.99
CA VAL A 88 17.83 -4.27 -9.94
C VAL A 88 19.08 -4.96 -9.42
N ALA A 89 18.96 -5.87 -8.48
CA ALA A 89 20.12 -6.61 -7.99
C ALA A 89 20.70 -7.52 -9.10
N GLU A 90 22.00 -7.77 -9.04
CA GLU A 90 22.75 -8.46 -10.11
C GLU A 90 22.27 -9.87 -10.40
N ASP A 91 21.78 -10.59 -9.39
CA ASP A 91 21.26 -11.94 -9.52
C ASP A 91 19.93 -12.17 -8.80
N GLY A 92 19.30 -13.30 -9.08
CA GLY A 92 17.98 -13.63 -8.53
C GLY A 92 17.99 -13.78 -7.00
N TYR A 93 19.07 -14.27 -6.41
CA TYR A 93 19.20 -14.42 -4.95
C TYR A 93 19.36 -13.05 -4.28
N ALA A 94 20.23 -12.21 -4.80
CA ALA A 94 20.40 -10.84 -4.31
C ALA A 94 19.10 -10.04 -4.43
N GLN A 95 18.35 -10.22 -5.52
CA GLN A 95 17.04 -9.59 -5.69
C GLN A 95 16.02 -10.07 -4.65
N GLU A 96 16.04 -11.34 -4.27
CA GLU A 96 15.15 -11.88 -3.25
C GLU A 96 15.48 -11.28 -1.87
N VAL A 97 16.77 -11.25 -1.51
CA VAL A 97 17.24 -10.59 -0.28
C VAL A 97 16.83 -9.12 -0.23
N LEU A 98 17.02 -8.39 -1.34
CA LEU A 98 16.61 -6.99 -1.45
C LEU A 98 15.10 -6.83 -1.25
N ASN A 99 14.28 -7.69 -1.85
CA ASN A 99 12.83 -7.67 -1.69
C ASN A 99 12.40 -7.92 -0.23
N ASP A 100 13.10 -8.80 0.48
CA ASP A 100 12.85 -9.08 1.89
C ASP A 100 13.26 -7.90 2.78
N GLU A 101 14.41 -7.27 2.52
CA GLU A 101 14.83 -6.05 3.21
C GLU A 101 13.85 -4.90 3.00
N ILE A 102 13.39 -4.69 1.77
CA ILE A 102 12.36 -3.69 1.44
C ILE A 102 11.07 -4.00 2.21
N THR A 103 10.63 -5.26 2.21
CA THR A 103 9.43 -5.69 2.94
C THR A 103 9.56 -5.44 4.45
N LEU A 104 10.73 -5.75 5.03
CA LEU A 104 11.01 -5.51 6.44
C LEU A 104 10.95 -4.02 6.78
N LEU A 105 11.54 -3.18 5.94
CA LEU A 105 11.53 -1.73 6.12
C LEU A 105 10.10 -1.16 6.09
N PHE A 106 9.25 -1.60 5.16
CA PHE A 106 7.85 -1.22 5.15
C PHE A 106 7.12 -1.64 6.43
N HIS A 107 7.37 -2.85 6.92
CA HIS A 107 6.77 -3.33 8.17
C HIS A 107 7.23 -2.52 9.38
N GLN A 108 8.51 -2.18 9.47
CA GLN A 108 9.06 -1.36 10.55
C GLN A 108 8.48 0.06 10.53
N THR A 109 8.42 0.70 9.36
CA THR A 109 7.87 2.06 9.22
C THR A 109 6.37 2.10 9.49
N ALA A 110 5.60 1.10 9.05
CA ALA A 110 4.17 1.02 9.32
C ALA A 110 3.84 0.94 10.82
N ASN A 111 4.71 0.28 11.60
CA ASN A 111 4.56 0.13 13.04
C ASN A 111 5.18 1.29 13.84
N SER A 112 5.93 2.17 13.19
CA SER A 112 6.56 3.32 13.83
C SER A 112 5.61 4.51 13.89
N LYS A 113 5.79 5.36 14.92
CA LYS A 113 5.15 6.67 14.96
C LYS A 113 5.97 7.64 14.11
N SER A 114 5.32 8.65 13.51
CA SER A 114 5.98 9.65 12.66
C SER A 114 7.22 10.26 13.30
N LYS A 115 7.17 10.59 14.59
CA LYS A 115 8.29 11.16 15.35
C LYS A 115 9.48 10.22 15.57
N ASN A 116 9.31 8.92 15.33
CA ASN A 116 10.33 7.88 15.54
C ASN A 116 10.86 7.30 14.23
N LEU A 117 10.52 7.88 13.08
CA LEU A 117 10.99 7.39 11.78
C LEU A 117 12.51 7.42 11.66
N HIS A 118 13.16 8.42 12.28
CA HIS A 118 14.62 8.53 12.33
C HIS A 118 15.32 7.38 13.08
N GLN A 119 14.57 6.59 13.86
CA GLN A 119 15.08 5.41 14.57
C GLN A 119 14.98 4.13 13.75
N VAL A 120 14.30 4.19 12.59
CA VAL A 120 14.18 3.04 11.70
C VAL A 120 15.50 2.89 10.95
N VAL A 121 16.15 1.75 11.15
CA VAL A 121 17.43 1.44 10.51
C VAL A 121 17.17 1.03 9.07
N ILE A 122 17.81 1.70 8.13
CA ILE A 122 17.76 1.31 6.71
C ILE A 122 18.59 0.03 6.57
N PRO A 123 18.03 -1.04 5.96
CA PRO A 123 18.74 -2.28 5.76
C PRO A 123 20.03 -2.13 4.93
N PRO A 124 21.06 -2.95 5.20
CA PRO A 124 22.40 -2.76 4.65
C PRO A 124 22.48 -2.90 3.14
N MET A 125 21.71 -3.78 2.51
CA MET A 125 21.74 -3.94 1.07
C MET A 125 21.20 -2.70 0.35
N ILE A 126 20.17 -2.07 0.90
CA ILE A 126 19.62 -0.82 0.35
C ILE A 126 20.67 0.29 0.42
N THR A 127 21.36 0.44 1.56
CA THR A 127 22.40 1.46 1.73
C THR A 127 23.61 1.20 0.84
N SER A 128 24.04 -0.06 0.68
CA SER A 128 25.15 -0.44 -0.19
C SER A 128 24.84 -0.11 -1.65
N LEU A 129 23.67 -0.50 -2.14
CA LEU A 129 23.27 -0.22 -3.52
C LEU A 129 23.14 1.28 -3.82
N LEU A 130 22.67 2.08 -2.86
CA LEU A 130 22.67 3.54 -3.00
C LEU A 130 24.09 4.10 -3.07
N ALA A 131 24.99 3.62 -2.19
CA ALA A 131 26.38 4.06 -2.15
C ALA A 131 27.14 3.67 -3.43
N GLU A 132 26.98 2.46 -3.93
CA GLU A 132 27.58 1.95 -5.17
C GLU A 132 27.14 2.77 -6.39
N ASN A 133 25.90 3.22 -6.41
CA ASN A 133 25.36 4.08 -7.47
C ASN A 133 25.62 5.59 -7.22
N GLY A 134 26.32 5.95 -6.15
CA GLY A 134 26.60 7.35 -5.80
C GLY A 134 25.35 8.16 -5.47
N LYS A 135 24.27 7.51 -5.02
CA LYS A 135 22.98 8.14 -4.77
C LYS A 135 22.73 8.36 -3.28
N ARG A 136 22.21 9.53 -2.96
CA ARG A 136 21.79 9.86 -1.60
C ARG A 136 20.39 9.35 -1.30
N PHE A 137 19.46 9.52 -2.23
CA PHE A 137 18.07 9.19 -2.02
C PHE A 137 17.65 7.97 -2.80
N GLY A 138 16.88 7.09 -2.15
CA GLY A 138 16.23 5.96 -2.78
C GLY A 138 14.73 5.99 -2.55
N ILE A 139 13.95 5.66 -3.60
CA ILE A 139 12.52 5.44 -3.47
C ILE A 139 12.22 3.95 -3.54
N LEU A 140 11.56 3.47 -2.52
CA LEU A 140 11.10 2.11 -2.38
C LEU A 140 9.59 2.10 -2.49
N THR A 141 9.05 1.18 -3.27
CA THR A 141 7.62 1.05 -3.46
C THR A 141 7.18 -0.39 -3.23
N ALA A 142 6.04 -0.54 -2.56
CA ALA A 142 5.42 -1.85 -2.37
C ALA A 142 3.93 -1.79 -2.71
N THR A 143 3.43 -2.87 -3.31
CA THR A 143 1.99 -3.08 -3.46
C THR A 143 1.59 -4.37 -2.77
N THR A 144 0.55 -4.28 -1.97
CA THR A 144 -0.05 -5.45 -1.32
C THR A 144 -1.55 -5.45 -1.56
N GLY A 145 -2.14 -6.63 -1.62
CA GLY A 145 -3.56 -6.70 -1.79
C GLY A 145 -4.11 -8.11 -1.91
N PHE A 146 -5.40 -8.20 -2.07
CA PHE A 146 -6.05 -9.47 -2.34
C PHE A 146 -7.23 -9.31 -3.29
N ASN A 147 -7.53 -10.40 -3.98
CA ASN A 147 -8.71 -10.56 -4.80
C ASN A 147 -9.49 -11.78 -4.30
N ARG A 148 -10.81 -11.68 -4.24
CA ARG A 148 -11.70 -12.75 -3.82
C ARG A 148 -12.45 -13.32 -5.03
N ARG A 149 -12.54 -14.66 -5.12
CA ARG A 149 -13.31 -15.36 -6.14
C ARG A 149 -14.77 -14.90 -6.15
N LYS A 150 -15.33 -14.73 -7.33
CA LYS A 150 -16.76 -14.46 -7.50
C LYS A 150 -17.59 -15.58 -6.86
N GLY A 151 -18.61 -15.20 -6.08
CA GLY A 151 -19.48 -16.15 -5.39
C GLY A 151 -19.02 -16.58 -4.00
N ASN A 152 -17.79 -16.29 -3.60
CA ASN A 152 -17.28 -16.61 -2.26
C ASN A 152 -17.74 -15.59 -1.18
N TYR A 153 -19.01 -15.20 -1.22
CA TYR A 153 -19.58 -14.21 -0.29
C TYR A 153 -20.76 -14.78 0.51
N GLY A 154 -21.38 -15.87 0.05
CA GLY A 154 -22.64 -16.36 0.61
C GLY A 154 -22.58 -16.61 2.12
N GLY A 155 -21.55 -17.30 2.59
CA GLY A 155 -21.38 -17.56 4.02
C GLY A 155 -21.08 -16.30 4.85
N GLN A 156 -20.44 -15.29 4.24
CA GLN A 156 -20.14 -14.01 4.92
C GLN A 156 -21.36 -13.10 4.97
N ILE A 157 -22.14 -13.09 3.90
CA ILE A 157 -23.43 -12.38 3.86
C ILE A 157 -24.38 -12.97 4.91
N LEU A 158 -24.47 -14.30 4.99
CA LEU A 158 -25.32 -14.97 5.98
C LEU A 158 -24.86 -14.66 7.42
N LYS A 159 -23.56 -14.69 7.70
CA LYS A 159 -23.00 -14.23 8.97
C LYS A 159 -23.29 -12.74 9.24
N GLY A 160 -23.16 -11.90 8.22
CA GLY A 160 -23.46 -10.48 8.29
C GLY A 160 -24.91 -10.22 8.66
N ILE A 161 -25.86 -10.93 8.04
CA ILE A 161 -27.28 -10.86 8.38
C ILE A 161 -27.49 -11.29 9.83
N GLY A 162 -26.91 -12.42 10.26
CA GLY A 162 -27.02 -12.89 11.64
C GLY A 162 -26.50 -11.86 12.66
N ILE A 163 -25.34 -11.27 12.41
CA ILE A 163 -24.78 -10.21 13.27
C ILE A 163 -25.65 -8.96 13.22
N GLY A 164 -26.12 -8.55 12.04
CA GLY A 164 -27.02 -7.41 11.88
C GLY A 164 -28.30 -7.55 12.69
N VAL A 165 -28.91 -8.73 12.69
CA VAL A 165 -30.10 -9.04 13.49
C VAL A 165 -29.78 -8.99 14.99
N LEU A 166 -28.69 -9.63 15.43
CA LEU A 166 -28.27 -9.64 16.83
C LEU A 166 -27.91 -8.24 17.36
N THR A 167 -27.37 -7.36 16.53
CA THR A 167 -27.00 -6.00 16.88
C THR A 167 -28.11 -4.98 16.60
N MET A 168 -29.33 -5.43 16.27
CA MET A 168 -30.45 -4.57 15.87
C MET A 168 -30.09 -3.58 14.74
N GLY A 169 -29.25 -4.02 13.80
CA GLY A 169 -28.82 -3.24 12.65
C GLY A 169 -27.67 -2.25 12.91
N MET A 170 -27.14 -2.18 14.14
CA MET A 170 -26.03 -1.26 14.45
C MET A 170 -24.71 -1.67 13.79
N TYR A 171 -24.52 -2.94 13.47
CA TYR A 171 -23.33 -3.44 12.81
C TYR A 171 -23.66 -4.50 11.75
N TYR A 172 -23.19 -4.27 10.52
CA TYR A 172 -23.34 -5.21 9.41
C TYR A 172 -21.99 -5.34 8.68
N PRO A 173 -21.26 -6.44 8.85
CA PRO A 173 -19.99 -6.64 8.16
C PRO A 173 -20.22 -6.90 6.67
N VAL A 174 -19.73 -5.99 5.82
CA VAL A 174 -19.79 -6.15 4.37
C VAL A 174 -18.50 -6.85 3.89
N PRO A 175 -18.60 -7.96 3.16
CA PRO A 175 -17.42 -8.63 2.63
C PRO A 175 -16.74 -7.78 1.54
N ILE A 176 -15.43 -7.53 1.70
CA ILE A 176 -14.62 -6.80 0.73
C ILE A 176 -14.24 -7.77 -0.41
N LYS A 177 -14.49 -7.36 -1.64
CA LYS A 177 -14.21 -8.16 -2.86
C LYS A 177 -12.72 -8.20 -3.21
N ALA A 178 -12.10 -7.05 -3.14
CA ALA A 178 -10.69 -6.86 -3.42
C ALA A 178 -10.19 -5.65 -2.64
N ASN A 179 -8.94 -5.65 -2.29
CA ASN A 179 -8.26 -4.53 -1.69
C ASN A 179 -6.86 -4.43 -2.23
N SER A 180 -6.36 -3.22 -2.37
CA SER A 180 -4.99 -2.95 -2.80
C SER A 180 -4.47 -1.74 -2.03
N PHE A 181 -3.24 -1.86 -1.56
CA PHE A 181 -2.48 -0.78 -0.92
C PHE A 181 -1.22 -0.54 -1.74
N VAL A 182 -0.88 0.72 -1.89
CA VAL A 182 0.41 1.15 -2.41
C VAL A 182 1.11 1.88 -1.28
N GLU A 183 2.32 1.48 -0.99
CA GLU A 183 3.17 2.09 0.02
C GLU A 183 4.42 2.62 -0.67
N VAL A 184 4.87 3.79 -0.23
CA VAL A 184 6.05 4.46 -0.77
C VAL A 184 6.90 4.94 0.40
N ILE A 185 8.19 4.65 0.36
CA ILE A 185 9.19 5.15 1.31
C ILE A 185 10.30 5.82 0.52
N ILE A 186 10.70 7.01 0.97
CA ILE A 186 11.93 7.64 0.52
C ILE A 186 12.95 7.48 1.64
N VAL A 187 14.11 6.92 1.32
CA VAL A 187 15.23 6.75 2.23
C VAL A 187 16.32 7.77 1.91
N ASP A 188 16.98 8.31 2.94
CA ASP A 188 18.14 9.17 2.84
C ASP A 188 19.37 8.42 3.37
N ASN A 189 20.30 8.08 2.52
CA ASN A 189 21.52 7.33 2.86
C ASN A 189 22.50 8.13 3.72
N ASN A 190 22.33 9.46 3.85
CA ASN A 190 23.18 10.32 4.65
C ASN A 190 22.70 10.46 6.11
N THR A 191 21.51 10.00 6.44
CA THR A 191 21.03 10.00 7.84
C THR A 191 21.57 8.75 8.54
N LYS A 192 22.58 8.96 9.39
CA LYS A 192 23.08 7.96 10.33
C LYS A 192 22.34 8.06 11.65
#